data_bfa4034b8cd40dca897326817fb6c2c5
#
_entry.id   bfa4034b8cd40dca897326817fb6c2c5
#
_cell.length_a   1.000
_cell.length_b   1.000
_cell.length_c   1.000
_cell.angle_alpha   90.00
_cell.angle_beta   90.00
_cell.angle_gamma   90.00
#
_symmetry.space_group_name_H-M   'P 1'
#
loop_
_entity.id
_entity.type
_entity.pdbx_description
1 polymer ?
#
loop_
_entity_poly.entity_id
_entity_poly.type
_entity_poly.pdbx_seq_one_letter_code
_entity_poly.pdbx_strand_id
1 'polypeptide(L)'
;MKNSIRNLIITAALVAGIFGISNAADVSGEFSSDVTFGDATAFSTPYTGLNISGDGWELSTNLSDGNVNVEEAKYNFAISDAITATFGSQAEPYGIAWGSHRPSGNSFVSAPRDHSISTGVGVSAAAYGVGVNAFYGGDATDDAGESAAYWAARVSYGVSAFGINSTVGLSVNSSDAQLIDVSTEGSALGIPYESSFEYDLANDGAYWLRGAVTPDFAKGAYGIIGYNSDEEVTYGIGYNASDNFKVATELSGDGDTVIRFSYSF
;
A
#
# COMPACT_ATOMS: atom_id res chain seq x y z
N MET A 1 16.98 19.54 3.89
CA MET A 1 17.15 18.60 2.79
C MET A 1 18.53 17.93 2.73
N LYS A 2 19.66 18.64 2.58
CA LYS A 2 20.99 17.98 2.46
C LYS A 2 21.35 17.03 3.63
N ASN A 3 21.02 17.39 4.86
CA ASN A 3 21.34 16.57 6.04
C ASN A 3 20.44 15.31 6.14
N SER A 4 19.21 15.40 5.71
CA SER A 4 18.24 14.31 5.77
C SER A 4 18.57 13.21 4.79
N ILE A 5 18.91 13.55 3.53
CA ILE A 5 19.37 12.59 2.53
C ILE A 5 20.66 11.90 2.97
N ARG A 6 21.59 12.66 3.57
CA ARG A 6 22.83 12.09 4.12
C ARG A 6 22.54 11.10 5.26
N ASN A 7 21.61 11.43 6.15
CA ASN A 7 21.25 10.53 7.25
C ASN A 7 20.57 9.26 6.72
N LEU A 8 19.69 9.35 5.71
CA LEU A 8 19.08 8.20 5.05
C LEU A 8 20.14 7.27 4.45
N ILE A 9 21.11 7.82 3.71
CA ILE A 9 22.20 7.06 3.12
C ILE A 9 23.08 6.40 4.20
N ILE A 10 23.37 7.11 5.29
CA ILE A 10 24.17 6.59 6.41
C ILE A 10 23.40 5.44 7.11
N THR A 11 22.10 5.62 7.35
CA THR A 11 21.26 4.59 7.98
C THR A 11 21.18 3.36 7.09
N ALA A 12 20.97 3.51 5.79
CA ALA A 12 20.98 2.41 4.83
C ALA A 12 22.34 1.68 4.81
N ALA A 13 23.44 2.43 4.79
CA ALA A 13 24.79 1.85 4.83
C ALA A 13 25.11 1.13 6.14
N LEU A 14 24.59 1.64 7.28
CA LEU A 14 24.77 1.03 8.60
C LEU A 14 23.97 -0.27 8.71
N VAL A 15 22.72 -0.26 8.26
CA VAL A 15 21.88 -1.45 8.22
C VAL A 15 22.48 -2.51 7.30
N ALA A 16 22.93 -2.13 6.11
CA ALA A 16 23.64 -2.98 5.20
C ALA A 16 24.91 -3.62 5.85
N GLY A 17 25.65 -2.84 6.63
CA GLY A 17 26.84 -3.32 7.34
C GLY A 17 26.55 -4.25 8.52
N ILE A 18 25.46 -4.05 9.25
CA ILE A 18 25.08 -4.84 10.43
C ILE A 18 24.59 -6.24 10.06
N PHE A 19 23.85 -6.37 8.96
CA PHE A 19 23.29 -7.66 8.54
C PHE A 19 24.23 -8.52 7.70
N GLY A 20 25.50 -8.11 7.53
CA GLY A 20 26.51 -8.92 6.86
C GLY A 20 26.11 -9.26 5.42
N ILE A 21 25.66 -8.28 4.67
CA ILE A 21 25.14 -8.44 3.31
C ILE A 21 26.26 -8.94 2.41
N SER A 22 26.37 -10.22 2.32
CA SER A 22 27.35 -10.90 1.47
C SER A 22 26.72 -11.39 0.18
N ASN A 23 25.69 -10.88 -0.37
CA ASN A 23 25.23 -11.11 -1.74
C ASN A 23 23.90 -10.39 -1.98
N ALA A 24 23.94 -9.37 -2.86
CA ALA A 24 22.84 -8.78 -3.56
C ALA A 24 21.62 -8.37 -2.69
N ALA A 25 21.79 -7.34 -1.85
CA ALA A 25 20.64 -6.62 -1.37
C ALA A 25 20.08 -5.80 -2.54
N ASP A 26 18.81 -5.97 -2.80
CA ASP A 26 18.09 -5.08 -3.71
C ASP A 26 17.79 -3.77 -2.97
N VAL A 27 18.11 -2.66 -3.61
CA VAL A 27 17.84 -1.34 -3.09
C VAL A 27 16.95 -0.62 -4.08
N SER A 28 15.80 -0.19 -3.61
CA SER A 28 14.87 0.62 -4.39
C SER A 28 14.38 1.80 -3.56
N GLY A 29 13.86 2.81 -4.22
CA GLY A 29 13.30 3.94 -3.51
C GLY A 29 12.31 4.71 -4.37
N GLU A 30 11.53 5.54 -3.70
CA GLU A 30 10.58 6.42 -4.35
C GLU A 30 10.67 7.82 -3.73
N PHE A 31 10.60 8.80 -4.58
CA PHE A 31 10.43 10.20 -4.21
C PHE A 31 9.17 10.74 -4.88
N SER A 32 8.28 11.35 -4.12
CA SER A 32 7.13 12.04 -4.69
C SER A 32 7.04 13.48 -4.19
N SER A 33 6.50 14.34 -5.04
CA SER A 33 6.24 15.74 -4.76
C SER A 33 4.87 16.12 -5.29
N ASP A 34 4.07 16.75 -4.45
CA ASP A 34 2.73 17.21 -4.76
C ASP A 34 2.68 18.73 -4.88
N VAL A 35 1.86 19.17 -5.83
CA VAL A 35 1.38 20.54 -5.94
C VAL A 35 -0.14 20.50 -5.80
N THR A 36 -0.67 21.05 -4.72
CA THR A 36 -2.10 21.14 -4.49
C THR A 36 -2.59 22.52 -4.86
N PHE A 37 -3.66 22.57 -5.63
CA PHE A 37 -4.39 23.78 -6.00
C PHE A 37 -5.78 23.71 -5.37
N GLY A 38 -6.05 24.63 -4.46
CA GLY A 38 -7.31 24.84 -3.76
C GLY A 38 -7.44 26.30 -3.41
N ASP A 39 -7.92 26.62 -2.22
CA ASP A 39 -7.98 28.00 -1.70
C ASP A 39 -6.59 28.66 -1.67
N ALA A 40 -5.54 27.86 -1.52
CA ALA A 40 -4.14 28.27 -1.64
C ALA A 40 -3.32 27.21 -2.37
N THR A 41 -2.29 27.62 -3.12
CA THR A 41 -1.34 26.67 -3.71
C THR A 41 -0.35 26.20 -2.65
N ALA A 42 -0.26 24.90 -2.46
CA ALA A 42 0.65 24.25 -1.53
C ALA A 42 1.62 23.30 -2.25
N PHE A 43 2.81 23.16 -1.69
CA PHE A 43 3.81 22.20 -2.13
C PHE A 43 4.11 21.25 -0.97
N SER A 44 4.09 19.97 -1.22
CA SER A 44 4.44 18.96 -0.23
C SER A 44 5.32 17.87 -0.83
N THR A 45 5.95 17.10 0.04
CA THR A 45 6.73 15.92 -0.34
C THR A 45 6.10 14.74 0.40
N PRO A 46 5.01 14.18 -0.15
CA PRO A 46 4.19 13.22 0.58
C PRO A 46 4.93 11.91 0.86
N TYR A 47 5.87 11.54 0.00
CA TYR A 47 6.62 10.31 0.20
C TYR A 47 8.07 10.45 -0.28
N THR A 48 8.98 10.01 0.57
CA THR A 48 10.38 9.77 0.22
C THR A 48 10.81 8.53 0.97
N GLY A 49 10.78 7.40 0.28
CA GLY A 49 11.03 6.10 0.87
C GLY A 49 12.25 5.42 0.29
N LEU A 50 12.85 4.56 1.10
CA LEU A 50 13.90 3.64 0.70
C LEU A 50 13.51 2.24 1.16
N ASN A 51 13.57 1.30 0.24
CA ASN A 51 13.34 -0.10 0.49
C ASN A 51 14.64 -0.88 0.25
N ILE A 52 15.04 -1.69 1.22
CA ILE A 52 16.21 -2.55 1.14
C ILE A 52 15.76 -3.96 1.48
N SER A 53 15.98 -4.89 0.58
CA SER A 53 15.57 -6.28 0.78
C SER A 53 16.69 -7.25 0.44
N GLY A 54 16.62 -8.44 1.00
CA GLY A 54 17.53 -9.54 0.77
C GLY A 54 16.83 -10.86 1.01
N ASP A 55 17.62 -11.94 1.13
CA ASP A 55 17.08 -13.29 1.32
C ASP A 55 16.23 -13.39 2.61
N GLY A 56 14.93 -13.30 2.44
CA GLY A 56 13.92 -13.40 3.50
C GLY A 56 13.74 -12.14 4.36
N TRP A 57 14.50 -11.09 4.20
CA TRP A 57 14.35 -9.86 5.01
C TRP A 57 14.02 -8.63 4.16
N GLU A 58 13.34 -7.68 4.78
CA GLU A 58 12.96 -6.41 4.18
C GLU A 58 13.03 -5.30 5.23
N LEU A 59 13.56 -4.15 4.83
CA LEU A 59 13.53 -2.91 5.58
C LEU A 59 12.96 -1.82 4.69
N SER A 60 11.84 -1.24 5.09
CA SER A 60 11.22 -0.08 4.46
C SER A 60 11.29 1.13 5.37
N THR A 61 11.67 2.26 4.82
CA THR A 61 11.80 3.52 5.56
C THR A 61 11.13 4.65 4.80
N ASN A 62 10.58 5.60 5.54
CA ASN A 62 10.03 6.85 5.01
C ASN A 62 10.71 8.03 5.67
N LEU A 63 10.99 9.06 4.87
CA LEU A 63 11.48 10.35 5.34
C LEU A 63 10.29 11.30 5.46
N SER A 64 9.92 11.65 6.69
CA SER A 64 8.88 12.62 6.99
C SER A 64 9.42 13.65 7.97
N ASP A 65 9.15 14.94 7.73
CA ASP A 65 9.54 16.08 8.60
C ASP A 65 11.02 16.11 8.98
N GLY A 66 11.88 15.60 8.08
CA GLY A 66 13.32 15.52 8.30
C GLY A 66 13.78 14.35 9.17
N ASN A 67 12.87 13.47 9.60
CA ASN A 67 13.15 12.25 10.34
C ASN A 67 13.04 11.04 9.41
N VAL A 68 13.89 10.05 9.67
CA VAL A 68 13.78 8.72 9.03
C VAL A 68 12.92 7.84 9.94
N ASN A 69 11.78 7.43 9.44
CA ASN A 69 10.88 6.51 10.13
C ASN A 69 11.04 5.13 9.50
N VAL A 70 11.14 4.11 10.31
CA VAL A 70 11.07 2.73 9.84
C VAL A 70 9.59 2.38 9.68
N GLU A 71 9.17 2.07 8.46
CA GLU A 71 7.80 1.63 8.18
C GLU A 71 7.69 0.13 8.41
N GLU A 72 8.56 -0.65 7.77
CA GLU A 72 8.59 -2.10 7.98
C GLU A 72 10.02 -2.57 8.23
N ALA A 73 10.18 -3.55 9.10
CA ALA A 73 11.42 -4.25 9.33
C ALA A 73 11.08 -5.70 9.65
N LYS A 74 11.11 -6.57 8.66
CA LYS A 74 10.58 -7.92 8.78
C LYS A 74 11.53 -8.97 8.19
N TYR A 75 11.38 -10.19 8.71
CA TYR A 75 12.03 -11.40 8.19
C TYR A 75 10.94 -12.44 7.86
N ASN A 76 10.98 -12.94 6.64
CA ASN A 76 10.11 -13.97 6.13
C ASN A 76 10.79 -15.32 6.17
N PHE A 77 10.18 -16.29 6.80
CA PHE A 77 10.66 -17.66 6.91
C PHE A 77 9.68 -18.62 6.24
N ALA A 78 10.10 -19.24 5.14
CA ALA A 78 9.31 -20.26 4.47
C ALA A 78 9.27 -21.54 5.33
N ILE A 79 8.10 -21.90 5.84
CA ILE A 79 7.86 -23.16 6.56
C ILE A 79 7.67 -24.29 5.52
N SER A 80 7.00 -23.96 4.42
CA SER A 80 6.78 -24.83 3.27
C SER A 80 6.51 -23.98 2.04
N ASP A 81 6.34 -24.59 0.86
CA ASP A 81 5.96 -23.90 -0.38
C ASP A 81 4.64 -23.14 -0.28
N ALA A 82 3.77 -23.51 0.65
CA ALA A 82 2.46 -22.92 0.85
C ALA A 82 2.34 -22.06 2.11
N ILE A 83 3.32 -22.07 2.99
CA ILE A 83 3.24 -21.41 4.31
C ILE A 83 4.50 -20.59 4.58
N THR A 84 4.30 -19.33 4.89
CA THR A 84 5.37 -18.41 5.31
C THR A 84 5.05 -17.83 6.69
N ALA A 85 6.02 -17.81 7.58
CA ALA A 85 5.97 -17.03 8.81
C ALA A 85 6.75 -15.73 8.64
N THR A 86 6.25 -14.64 9.17
CA THR A 86 6.87 -13.31 9.13
C THR A 86 7.07 -12.82 10.55
N PHE A 87 8.25 -12.29 10.85
CA PHE A 87 8.60 -11.76 12.16
C PHE A 87 9.06 -10.32 12.01
N GLY A 88 8.61 -9.43 12.88
CA GLY A 88 9.04 -8.03 12.90
C GLY A 88 7.90 -7.04 12.70
N SER A 89 8.26 -5.82 12.32
CA SER A 89 7.33 -4.76 12.01
C SER A 89 6.78 -4.94 10.59
N GLN A 90 5.49 -5.11 10.44
CA GLN A 90 4.82 -5.42 9.18
C GLN A 90 3.42 -4.86 9.12
N ALA A 91 2.91 -4.66 7.89
CA ALA A 91 1.53 -4.28 7.68
C ALA A 91 0.58 -5.40 8.16
N GLU A 92 -0.49 -4.99 8.80
CA GLU A 92 -1.53 -5.91 9.28
C GLU A 92 -2.34 -6.47 8.11
N PRO A 93 -2.72 -7.75 8.14
CA PRO A 93 -3.53 -8.36 7.10
C PRO A 93 -5.01 -7.96 7.23
N TYR A 94 -5.32 -6.69 7.04
CA TYR A 94 -6.67 -6.13 7.16
C TYR A 94 -7.04 -5.33 5.92
N GLY A 95 -8.02 -5.82 5.16
CA GLY A 95 -8.47 -5.21 3.91
C GLY A 95 -7.54 -5.45 2.73
N ILE A 96 -7.79 -4.74 1.65
CA ILE A 96 -6.89 -4.69 0.51
C ILE A 96 -5.71 -3.80 0.89
N ALA A 97 -4.49 -4.33 0.74
CA ALA A 97 -3.29 -3.52 0.90
C ALA A 97 -3.24 -2.46 -0.22
N TRP A 98 -3.76 -1.28 0.05
CA TRP A 98 -3.82 -0.17 -0.91
C TRP A 98 -2.46 0.21 -1.48
N GLY A 99 -1.39 -0.11 -0.78
CA GLY A 99 -0.02 0.04 -1.29
C GLY A 99 0.32 -0.92 -2.42
N SER A 100 -0.23 -2.14 -2.42
CA SER A 100 0.06 -3.19 -3.39
C SER A 100 -1.00 -3.34 -4.49
N HIS A 101 -2.22 -2.86 -4.25
CA HIS A 101 -3.34 -2.94 -5.18
C HIS A 101 -3.88 -1.57 -5.58
N ARG A 102 -3.07 -0.54 -5.46
CA ARG A 102 -3.43 0.73 -6.09
C ARG A 102 -3.51 0.49 -7.59
N PRO A 103 -4.62 0.86 -8.23
CA PRO A 103 -4.67 0.90 -9.69
C PRO A 103 -3.39 1.56 -10.20
N SER A 104 -2.88 1.15 -11.34
CA SER A 104 -1.55 1.49 -11.91
C SER A 104 -1.16 2.97 -11.86
N GLY A 105 -2.07 3.82 -11.40
CA GLY A 105 -1.83 5.16 -10.91
C GLY A 105 -1.90 5.19 -9.39
N ASN A 106 -0.98 5.83 -8.78
CA ASN A 106 -1.08 6.15 -7.37
C ASN A 106 -2.25 7.13 -7.18
N SER A 107 -3.47 6.62 -6.90
CA SER A 107 -4.47 7.50 -6.34
C SER A 107 -3.97 7.95 -4.97
N PHE A 108 -3.85 9.22 -4.78
CA PHE A 108 -3.31 9.86 -3.59
C PHE A 108 -4.35 10.74 -2.89
N VAL A 109 -5.51 10.88 -3.50
CA VAL A 109 -6.66 11.54 -2.91
C VAL A 109 -7.56 10.44 -2.35
N SER A 110 -8.00 10.56 -1.11
CA SER A 110 -8.90 9.63 -0.43
C SER A 110 -8.46 8.15 -0.44
N ALA A 111 -7.29 7.86 0.10
CA ALA A 111 -7.00 6.51 0.53
C ALA A 111 -7.86 6.23 1.78
N PRO A 112 -8.73 5.22 1.80
CA PRO A 112 -9.67 5.03 2.90
C PRO A 112 -9.03 4.65 4.22
N ARG A 113 -7.82 4.09 4.18
CA ARG A 113 -7.10 3.65 5.39
C ARG A 113 -5.60 3.68 5.19
N ASP A 114 -4.92 4.17 6.21
CA ASP A 114 -3.53 3.84 6.43
C ASP A 114 -3.46 2.42 7.00
N HIS A 115 -2.58 1.59 6.43
CA HIS A 115 -2.27 0.31 7.06
C HIS A 115 -1.56 0.56 8.37
N SER A 116 -2.13 0.05 9.44
CA SER A 116 -1.41 -0.02 10.70
C SER A 116 -0.23 -0.97 10.53
N ILE A 117 0.94 -0.49 10.92
CA ILE A 117 2.15 -1.30 10.96
C ILE A 117 2.41 -1.66 12.41
N SER A 118 2.45 -2.94 12.68
CA SER A 118 2.63 -3.46 14.03
C SER A 118 3.77 -4.45 14.11
N THR A 119 4.43 -4.52 15.27
CA THR A 119 5.51 -5.48 15.51
C THR A 119 4.93 -6.78 16.07
N GLY A 120 5.22 -7.89 15.40
CA GLY A 120 4.68 -9.18 15.83
C GLY A 120 5.07 -10.34 14.93
N VAL A 121 4.20 -11.32 14.89
CA VAL A 121 4.34 -12.54 14.10
C VAL A 121 3.16 -12.66 13.15
N GLY A 122 3.47 -12.77 11.87
CA GLY A 122 2.51 -13.06 10.81
C GLY A 122 2.65 -14.51 10.31
N VAL A 123 1.56 -15.06 9.83
CA VAL A 123 1.53 -16.33 9.09
C VAL A 123 0.68 -16.14 7.85
N SER A 124 1.23 -16.49 6.71
CA SER A 124 0.53 -16.52 5.43
C SER A 124 0.48 -17.95 4.90
N ALA A 125 -0.67 -18.37 4.42
CA ALA A 125 -0.83 -19.65 3.76
C ALA A 125 -1.70 -19.49 2.51
N ALA A 126 -1.36 -20.20 1.42
CA ALA A 126 -2.13 -20.18 0.19
C ALA A 126 -2.25 -21.58 -0.42
N ALA A 127 -3.46 -21.99 -0.76
CA ALA A 127 -3.72 -23.25 -1.46
C ALA A 127 -5.05 -23.17 -2.22
N TYR A 128 -5.10 -23.72 -3.43
CA TYR A 128 -6.32 -23.85 -4.24
C TYR A 128 -7.13 -22.56 -4.44
N GLY A 129 -6.44 -21.43 -4.57
CA GLY A 129 -7.09 -20.12 -4.71
C GLY A 129 -7.53 -19.50 -3.38
N VAL A 130 -7.41 -20.20 -2.26
CA VAL A 130 -7.66 -19.66 -0.92
C VAL A 130 -6.36 -19.12 -0.35
N GLY A 131 -6.38 -17.88 0.13
CA GLY A 131 -5.32 -17.26 0.90
C GLY A 131 -5.79 -17.04 2.35
N VAL A 132 -4.92 -17.29 3.30
CA VAL A 132 -5.14 -17.01 4.73
C VAL A 132 -3.94 -16.25 5.24
N ASN A 133 -4.17 -15.09 5.84
CA ASN A 133 -3.16 -14.32 6.53
C ASN A 133 -3.62 -14.07 7.95
N ALA A 134 -2.74 -14.23 8.92
CA ALA A 134 -3.00 -13.94 10.32
C ALA A 134 -1.79 -13.22 10.92
N PHE A 135 -2.04 -12.33 11.82
CA PHE A 135 -1.06 -11.55 12.55
C PHE A 135 -1.40 -11.54 14.04
N TYR A 136 -0.38 -11.62 14.87
CA TYR A 136 -0.45 -11.41 16.30
C TYR A 136 0.74 -10.59 16.77
N GLY A 137 0.50 -9.50 17.44
CA GLY A 137 1.54 -8.62 17.93
C GLY A 137 1.09 -7.72 19.07
N GLY A 138 1.92 -6.79 19.45
CA GLY A 138 1.61 -5.76 20.41
C GLY A 138 2.00 -4.42 19.81
N ASP A 139 1.12 -3.45 19.98
CA ASP A 139 1.32 -2.00 20.10
C ASP A 139 -0.03 -1.28 19.99
N ALA A 140 -1.17 -2.00 20.07
CA ALA A 140 -2.40 -1.33 20.42
C ALA A 140 -2.24 -0.83 21.86
N THR A 141 -2.21 0.46 22.05
CA THR A 141 -2.43 1.05 23.36
C THR A 141 -3.94 1.09 23.55
N ASP A 142 -4.43 0.46 24.61
CA ASP A 142 -5.81 0.62 25.01
C ASP A 142 -6.11 2.06 25.48
N ASP A 143 -7.36 2.39 25.73
CA ASP A 143 -7.79 3.71 26.22
C ASP A 143 -7.14 4.11 27.56
N ALA A 144 -6.51 3.18 28.26
CA ALA A 144 -5.76 3.40 29.50
C ALA A 144 -4.26 3.63 29.23
N GLY A 145 -3.78 3.50 27.98
CA GLY A 145 -2.37 3.65 27.60
C GLY A 145 -1.53 2.42 27.93
N GLU A 146 -2.16 1.28 28.19
CA GLU A 146 -1.47 -0.01 28.38
C GLU A 146 -1.32 -0.74 27.04
N SER A 147 -0.17 -1.39 26.83
CA SER A 147 0.05 -2.19 25.63
C SER A 147 -0.89 -3.40 25.62
N ALA A 148 -1.84 -3.41 24.71
CA ALA A 148 -2.75 -4.52 24.49
C ALA A 148 -2.23 -5.43 23.37
N ALA A 149 -2.46 -6.73 23.49
CA ALA A 149 -2.22 -7.65 22.40
C ALA A 149 -3.23 -7.37 21.28
N TYR A 150 -2.72 -7.23 20.06
CA TYR A 150 -3.50 -7.02 18.86
C TYR A 150 -3.40 -8.24 17.94
N TRP A 151 -4.49 -8.60 17.31
CA TRP A 151 -4.50 -9.60 16.25
C TRP A 151 -5.35 -9.15 15.06
N ALA A 152 -4.98 -9.58 13.87
CA ALA A 152 -5.75 -9.40 12.65
C ALA A 152 -5.69 -10.69 11.83
N ALA A 153 -6.74 -10.96 11.08
CA ALA A 153 -6.78 -12.08 10.15
C ALA A 153 -7.57 -11.71 8.89
N ARG A 154 -7.12 -12.23 7.75
CA ARG A 154 -7.79 -12.10 6.46
C ARG A 154 -7.85 -13.46 5.77
N VAL A 155 -9.02 -13.81 5.28
CA VAL A 155 -9.22 -14.93 4.36
C VAL A 155 -9.61 -14.38 3.02
N SER A 156 -9.02 -14.87 1.94
CA SER A 156 -9.33 -14.45 0.59
C SER A 156 -9.51 -15.64 -0.35
N TYR A 157 -10.28 -15.45 -1.41
CA TYR A 157 -10.47 -16.42 -2.46
C TYR A 157 -10.33 -15.78 -3.83
N GLY A 158 -9.42 -16.32 -4.63
CA GLY A 158 -9.15 -15.88 -6.00
C GLY A 158 -9.92 -16.73 -7.03
N VAL A 159 -10.56 -16.05 -7.97
CA VAL A 159 -11.26 -16.66 -9.12
C VAL A 159 -10.78 -16.03 -10.41
N SER A 160 -10.46 -16.87 -11.38
CA SER A 160 -10.13 -16.43 -12.75
C SER A 160 -11.12 -17.01 -13.72
N ALA A 161 -11.84 -16.14 -14.43
CA ALA A 161 -12.80 -16.56 -15.45
C ALA A 161 -12.87 -15.52 -16.58
N PHE A 162 -12.92 -15.98 -17.82
CA PHE A 162 -13.09 -15.12 -19.01
C PHE A 162 -12.06 -14.00 -19.17
N GLY A 163 -10.81 -14.22 -18.68
CA GLY A 163 -9.76 -13.20 -18.70
C GLY A 163 -9.91 -12.13 -17.61
N ILE A 164 -10.76 -12.37 -16.63
CA ILE A 164 -10.95 -11.53 -15.45
C ILE A 164 -10.44 -12.30 -14.23
N ASN A 165 -9.57 -11.68 -13.45
CA ASN A 165 -9.10 -12.18 -12.17
C ASN A 165 -9.79 -11.38 -11.06
N SER A 166 -10.42 -12.06 -10.13
CA SER A 166 -11.10 -11.44 -8.99
C SER A 166 -10.65 -12.09 -7.70
N THR A 167 -10.46 -11.29 -6.67
CA THR A 167 -10.20 -11.77 -5.31
C THR A 167 -11.25 -11.17 -4.39
N VAL A 168 -11.87 -12.01 -3.59
CA VAL A 168 -12.79 -11.61 -2.53
C VAL A 168 -12.13 -11.91 -1.20
N GLY A 169 -12.13 -10.97 -0.27
CA GLY A 169 -11.55 -11.09 1.05
C GLY A 169 -12.53 -10.76 2.16
N LEU A 170 -12.29 -11.36 3.31
CA LEU A 170 -12.91 -11.03 4.59
C LEU A 170 -11.80 -10.83 5.62
N SER A 171 -11.79 -9.69 6.26
CA SER A 171 -10.82 -9.34 7.30
C SER A 171 -11.53 -9.10 8.63
N VAL A 172 -10.89 -9.49 9.71
CA VAL A 172 -11.32 -9.25 11.09
C VAL A 172 -10.12 -8.90 11.95
N ASN A 173 -10.33 -8.13 13.01
CA ASN A 173 -9.27 -7.81 13.96
C ASN A 173 -9.78 -7.77 15.42
N SER A 174 -8.86 -7.60 16.38
CA SER A 174 -9.15 -7.56 17.81
C SER A 174 -9.94 -6.33 18.28
N SER A 175 -10.12 -5.34 17.43
CA SER A 175 -10.95 -4.15 17.69
C SER A 175 -12.39 -4.31 17.17
N ASP A 176 -12.84 -5.54 16.97
CA ASP A 176 -14.15 -5.90 16.42
C ASP A 176 -14.44 -5.34 15.02
N ALA A 177 -13.42 -4.81 14.34
CA ALA A 177 -13.57 -4.34 12.98
C ALA A 177 -13.68 -5.53 12.01
N GLN A 178 -14.59 -5.41 11.05
CA GLN A 178 -14.87 -6.44 10.04
C GLN A 178 -14.97 -5.75 8.67
N LEU A 179 -14.25 -6.27 7.69
CA LEU A 179 -14.18 -5.68 6.38
C LEU A 179 -14.31 -6.74 5.29
N ILE A 180 -15.16 -6.47 4.32
CA ILE A 180 -15.24 -7.25 3.08
C ILE A 180 -14.53 -6.45 1.99
N ASP A 181 -13.68 -7.13 1.22
CA ASP A 181 -12.98 -6.55 0.10
C ASP A 181 -13.17 -7.36 -1.19
N VAL A 182 -13.15 -6.67 -2.32
CA VAL A 182 -13.13 -7.27 -3.65
C VAL A 182 -12.14 -6.51 -4.51
N SER A 183 -11.20 -7.22 -5.12
CA SER A 183 -10.34 -6.67 -6.17
C SER A 183 -10.57 -7.42 -7.48
N THR A 184 -10.52 -6.72 -8.59
CA THR A 184 -10.73 -7.28 -9.92
C THR A 184 -9.77 -6.63 -10.91
N GLU A 185 -9.15 -7.44 -11.74
CA GLU A 185 -8.35 -7.00 -12.88
C GLU A 185 -8.78 -7.75 -14.13
N GLY A 186 -8.68 -7.11 -15.28
CA GLY A 186 -9.09 -7.73 -16.53
C GLY A 186 -8.98 -6.78 -17.73
N SER A 187 -9.65 -7.14 -18.79
CA SER A 187 -9.78 -6.29 -19.98
C SER A 187 -11.21 -6.24 -20.46
N ALA A 188 -11.73 -5.04 -20.67
CA ALA A 188 -13.05 -4.82 -21.25
C ALA A 188 -12.90 -4.08 -22.58
N LEU A 189 -13.42 -4.66 -23.67
CA LEU A 189 -13.29 -4.11 -25.04
C LEU A 189 -11.82 -3.87 -25.47
N GLY A 190 -10.89 -4.68 -24.97
CA GLY A 190 -9.46 -4.53 -25.21
C GLY A 190 -8.78 -3.44 -24.38
N ILE A 191 -9.46 -2.86 -23.41
CA ILE A 191 -8.89 -1.87 -22.47
C ILE A 191 -8.64 -2.56 -21.14
N PRO A 192 -7.39 -2.67 -20.69
CA PRO A 192 -7.07 -3.15 -19.35
C PRO A 192 -7.70 -2.28 -18.27
N TYR A 193 -8.23 -2.92 -17.25
CA TYR A 193 -8.79 -2.25 -16.08
C TYR A 193 -8.45 -2.98 -14.79
N GLU A 194 -8.47 -2.22 -13.71
CA GLU A 194 -8.39 -2.70 -12.34
C GLU A 194 -9.51 -2.03 -11.54
N SER A 195 -10.07 -2.73 -10.57
CA SER A 195 -11.02 -2.14 -9.63
C SER A 195 -10.85 -2.77 -8.25
N SER A 196 -11.18 -2.02 -7.23
CA SER A 196 -11.21 -2.49 -5.85
C SER A 196 -12.38 -1.86 -5.09
N PHE A 197 -12.94 -2.64 -4.20
CA PHE A 197 -14.04 -2.26 -3.33
C PHE A 197 -13.77 -2.77 -1.93
N GLU A 198 -13.97 -1.94 -0.93
CA GLU A 198 -13.97 -2.32 0.48
C GLU A 198 -15.27 -1.84 1.14
N TYR A 199 -15.80 -2.65 2.04
CA TYR A 199 -16.99 -2.36 2.82
C TYR A 199 -16.73 -2.71 4.29
N ASP A 200 -16.85 -1.72 5.15
CA ASP A 200 -16.66 -1.87 6.60
C ASP A 200 -18.00 -2.22 7.26
N LEU A 201 -18.10 -3.45 7.76
CA LEU A 201 -19.31 -3.95 8.43
C LEU A 201 -19.51 -3.35 9.83
N ALA A 202 -18.43 -2.88 10.46
CA ALA A 202 -18.45 -2.38 11.82
C ALA A 202 -18.66 -0.85 11.91
N ASN A 203 -18.32 -0.12 10.86
CA ASN A 203 -18.28 1.35 10.82
C ASN A 203 -19.45 1.92 10.00
N ASP A 204 -20.68 1.63 10.44
CA ASP A 204 -21.93 2.07 9.81
C ASP A 204 -22.05 1.78 8.30
N GLY A 205 -21.29 0.78 7.82
CA GLY A 205 -21.28 0.42 6.41
C GLY A 205 -20.44 1.36 5.53
N ALA A 206 -19.41 1.99 6.08
CA ALA A 206 -18.49 2.79 5.28
C ALA A 206 -17.88 1.96 4.15
N TYR A 207 -17.83 2.53 2.95
CA TYR A 207 -17.31 1.83 1.77
C TYR A 207 -16.42 2.72 0.91
N TRP A 208 -15.59 2.06 0.12
CA TRP A 208 -14.71 2.69 -0.85
C TRP A 208 -14.70 1.88 -2.14
N LEU A 209 -14.92 2.56 -3.24
CA LEU A 209 -14.83 2.00 -4.58
C LEU A 209 -13.74 2.73 -5.35
N ARG A 210 -12.93 1.99 -6.06
CA ARG A 210 -11.89 2.56 -6.90
C ARG A 210 -11.74 1.77 -8.19
N GLY A 211 -11.46 2.45 -9.29
CA GLY A 211 -11.17 1.85 -10.58
C GLY A 211 -10.09 2.60 -11.33
N ALA A 212 -9.32 1.88 -12.14
CA ALA A 212 -8.40 2.45 -13.11
C ALA A 212 -8.52 1.75 -14.45
N VAL A 213 -8.24 2.49 -15.50
CA VAL A 213 -8.15 2.00 -16.87
C VAL A 213 -6.83 2.44 -17.49
N THR A 214 -6.20 1.53 -18.26
CA THR A 214 -4.92 1.77 -18.92
C THR A 214 -5.06 1.44 -20.40
N PRO A 215 -5.48 2.39 -21.24
CA PRO A 215 -5.75 2.11 -22.64
C PRO A 215 -4.46 1.92 -23.44
N ASP A 216 -4.35 0.82 -24.18
CA ASP A 216 -3.17 0.45 -24.97
C ASP A 216 -2.80 1.47 -26.05
N PHE A 217 -3.82 2.20 -26.57
CA PHE A 217 -3.59 3.23 -27.59
C PHE A 217 -2.92 4.50 -27.05
N ALA A 218 -2.96 4.71 -25.74
CA ALA A 218 -2.36 5.84 -25.06
C ALA A 218 -1.24 5.36 -24.13
N LYS A 219 -0.16 4.86 -24.72
CA LYS A 219 0.97 4.25 -24.01
C LYS A 219 1.40 5.06 -22.79
N GLY A 220 1.35 4.42 -21.63
CA GLY A 220 1.73 5.03 -20.36
C GLY A 220 0.63 5.89 -19.70
N ALA A 221 -0.44 6.24 -20.41
CA ALA A 221 -1.55 6.97 -19.81
C ALA A 221 -2.53 6.04 -19.09
N TYR A 222 -3.11 6.51 -17.99
CA TYR A 222 -4.16 5.83 -17.24
C TYR A 222 -5.19 6.82 -16.70
N GLY A 223 -6.40 6.34 -16.48
CA GLY A 223 -7.46 7.09 -15.82
C GLY A 223 -7.84 6.43 -14.51
N ILE A 224 -8.22 7.23 -13.52
CA ILE A 224 -8.61 6.78 -12.18
C ILE A 224 -9.95 7.37 -11.82
N ILE A 225 -10.76 6.61 -11.12
CA ILE A 225 -11.98 7.07 -10.46
C ILE A 225 -12.07 6.44 -9.07
N GLY A 226 -12.49 7.22 -8.08
CA GLY A 226 -12.80 6.75 -6.73
C GLY A 226 -14.14 7.29 -6.26
N TYR A 227 -14.78 6.56 -5.36
CA TYR A 227 -16.02 6.95 -4.69
C TYR A 227 -16.09 6.34 -3.29
N ASN A 228 -16.55 7.09 -2.30
CA ASN A 228 -16.65 6.62 -0.92
C ASN A 228 -18.04 6.85 -0.32
N SER A 229 -18.26 6.38 0.90
CA SER A 229 -19.51 6.52 1.64
C SER A 229 -19.87 7.96 2.01
N ASP A 230 -18.91 8.87 1.98
CA ASP A 230 -19.13 10.30 2.24
C ASP A 230 -19.60 11.05 0.97
N GLU A 231 -19.97 10.28 -0.07
CA GLU A 231 -20.39 10.77 -1.38
C GLU A 231 -19.29 11.55 -2.12
N GLU A 232 -18.04 11.40 -1.72
CA GLU A 232 -16.92 12.03 -2.41
C GLU A 232 -16.53 11.23 -3.65
N VAL A 233 -16.47 11.92 -4.77
CA VAL A 233 -15.95 11.40 -6.04
C VAL A 233 -14.55 11.96 -6.25
N THR A 234 -13.60 11.08 -6.49
CA THR A 234 -12.28 11.46 -6.96
C THR A 234 -12.09 10.95 -8.38
N TYR A 235 -11.46 11.74 -9.22
CA TYR A 235 -11.10 11.31 -10.56
C TYR A 235 -9.79 11.92 -10.98
N GLY A 236 -9.06 11.20 -11.79
CA GLY A 236 -7.76 11.66 -12.21
C GLY A 236 -7.25 10.98 -13.47
N ILE A 237 -6.18 11.52 -13.95
CA ILE A 237 -5.41 10.95 -15.05
C ILE A 237 -3.94 10.95 -14.67
N GLY A 238 -3.20 9.99 -15.20
CA GLY A 238 -1.77 9.93 -15.02
C GLY A 238 -1.06 9.47 -16.27
N TYR A 239 0.25 9.65 -16.26
CA TYR A 239 1.13 9.28 -17.34
C TYR A 239 2.46 8.75 -16.80
N ASN A 240 2.80 7.53 -17.17
CA ASN A 240 4.11 6.93 -16.94
C ASN A 240 5.05 7.39 -18.05
N ALA A 241 5.82 8.46 -17.80
CA ALA A 241 6.73 9.03 -18.79
C ALA A 241 7.95 8.12 -19.04
N SER A 242 8.31 7.30 -18.07
CA SER A 242 9.29 6.22 -18.15
C SER A 242 8.98 5.18 -17.07
N ASP A 243 9.74 4.09 -17.01
CA ASP A 243 9.65 3.08 -15.94
C ASP A 243 9.88 3.69 -14.55
N ASN A 244 10.61 4.79 -14.50
CA ASN A 244 11.02 5.43 -13.26
C ASN A 244 10.29 6.73 -12.95
N PHE A 245 9.60 7.35 -13.93
CA PHE A 245 9.00 8.68 -13.73
C PHE A 245 7.52 8.70 -14.12
N LYS A 246 6.70 9.15 -13.20
CA LYS A 246 5.25 9.25 -13.34
C LYS A 246 4.78 10.66 -13.00
N VAL A 247 3.74 11.10 -13.69
CA VAL A 247 2.99 12.31 -13.38
C VAL A 247 1.52 11.96 -13.31
N ALA A 248 0.85 12.38 -12.25
CA ALA A 248 -0.59 12.16 -12.11
C ALA A 248 -1.27 13.43 -11.62
N THR A 249 -2.52 13.62 -11.99
CA THR A 249 -3.38 14.65 -11.43
C THR A 249 -4.68 14.02 -10.98
N GLU A 250 -5.12 14.36 -9.78
CA GLU A 250 -6.41 13.97 -9.23
C GLU A 250 -7.17 15.21 -8.74
N LEU A 251 -8.48 15.18 -8.92
CA LEU A 251 -9.41 16.14 -8.37
C LEU A 251 -10.19 15.43 -7.25
N SER A 252 -10.24 16.05 -6.07
CA SER A 252 -11.05 15.58 -4.97
C SER A 252 -12.48 16.15 -5.04
N GLY A 253 -13.41 15.53 -4.32
CA GLY A 253 -14.80 15.95 -4.26
C GLY A 253 -15.01 17.33 -3.64
N ASP A 254 -14.09 17.79 -2.81
CA ASP A 254 -14.06 19.13 -2.19
C ASP A 254 -13.52 20.22 -3.12
N GLY A 255 -13.06 19.85 -4.32
CA GLY A 255 -12.61 20.78 -5.37
C GLY A 255 -11.11 21.01 -5.42
N ASP A 256 -10.36 20.38 -4.55
CA ASP A 256 -8.89 20.44 -4.59
C ASP A 256 -8.34 19.65 -5.78
N THR A 257 -7.33 20.20 -6.43
CA THR A 257 -6.60 19.52 -7.50
C THR A 257 -5.18 19.26 -7.04
N VAL A 258 -4.76 18.01 -7.06
CA VAL A 258 -3.39 17.61 -6.72
C VAL A 258 -2.67 17.14 -7.97
N ILE A 259 -1.46 17.64 -8.21
CA ILE A 259 -0.54 17.12 -9.23
C ILE A 259 0.63 16.47 -8.50
N ARG A 260 0.84 15.18 -8.74
CA ARG A 260 1.95 14.41 -8.17
C ARG A 260 2.99 14.08 -9.22
N PHE A 261 4.22 14.27 -8.85
CA PHE A 261 5.40 13.80 -9.58
C PHE A 261 6.06 12.72 -8.74
N SER A 262 6.25 11.53 -9.30
CA SER A 262 6.92 10.42 -8.62
C SER A 262 8.11 9.94 -9.44
N TYR A 263 9.20 9.65 -8.75
CA TYR A 263 10.40 9.06 -9.31
C TYR A 263 10.83 7.85 -8.47
N SER A 264 10.99 6.71 -9.13
CA SER A 264 11.46 5.45 -8.51
C SER A 264 12.83 5.07 -9.06
N PHE A 265 13.68 4.39 -8.26
CA PHE A 265 14.99 3.91 -8.66
C PHE A 265 15.33 2.55 -8.06
#